data_2d890109c975b32562c987ce2c63933f
#
_entry.id   2d890109c975b32562c987ce2c63933f
#
_cell.length_a   1.000
_cell.length_b   1.000
_cell.length_c   1.000
_cell.angle_alpha   90.00
_cell.angle_beta   90.00
_cell.angle_gamma   90.00
#
_symmetry.space_group_name_H-M   'P 1'
#
loop_
_entity.id
_entity.type
_entity.pdbx_description
1 polymer ?
#
loop_
_entity_poly.entity_id
_entity_poly.type
_entity_poly.pdbx_seq_one_letter_code
_entity_poly.pdbx_strand_id
1 'polypeptide(L)'
;MLRIGLFLLTNLAVMVVFGIVMNVIAPMLGFNLGGTGTTSLLVMSFIYGMIGSFVSLLMSKWLAKRSTGTQVIEQPSTELEVWLVETVRRLAQNVNIDMPEVGIFDNPSPNAFATGWNKNKALVAVSTGLLQSMSQEEVEAVLAHEIGHVANGDMVTLALVQGVVNSFVMFFARIVGLFVDQAIFKNDSNSPGMGYYITSMVLDIVFGIAAQAVVMWFSRYREYRADEAGARLAGKYNMIAALEALKPASQHPDYMPQGMKAFAINEGKGGFSFAQLFASHPSLDDRIAHLQKLAN
;
A
#
# COMPACT_ATOMS: atom_id res chain seq x y z
N MET A 1 -18.60 -7.89 -2.69
CA MET A 1 -18.93 -8.93 -1.71
C MET A 1 -17.87 -10.03 -1.65
N LEU A 2 -17.41 -10.61 -2.77
CA LEU A 2 -16.37 -11.65 -2.78
C LEU A 2 -15.07 -11.23 -2.07
N ARG A 3 -14.62 -9.98 -2.23
CA ARG A 3 -13.38 -9.45 -1.62
C ARG A 3 -13.48 -9.30 -0.11
N ILE A 4 -14.64 -8.84 0.39
CA ILE A 4 -14.91 -8.77 1.84
C ILE A 4 -14.99 -10.18 2.40
N GLY A 5 -15.62 -11.11 1.68
CA GLY A 5 -15.67 -12.53 2.06
C GLY A 5 -14.28 -13.17 2.12
N LEU A 6 -13.43 -12.95 1.12
CA LEU A 6 -12.02 -13.40 1.10
C LEU A 6 -11.20 -12.78 2.23
N PHE A 7 -11.38 -11.49 2.50
CA PHE A 7 -10.73 -10.81 3.62
C PHE A 7 -11.15 -11.41 4.96
N LEU A 8 -12.45 -11.58 5.20
CA LEU A 8 -12.95 -12.19 6.44
C LEU A 8 -12.47 -13.65 6.57
N LEU A 9 -12.47 -14.42 5.47
CA LEU A 9 -11.96 -15.78 5.45
C LEU A 9 -10.46 -15.83 5.76
N THR A 10 -9.66 -14.93 5.16
CA THR A 10 -8.22 -14.85 5.43
C THR A 10 -7.96 -14.48 6.89
N ASN A 11 -8.68 -13.49 7.44
CA ASN A 11 -8.56 -13.13 8.85
C ASN A 11 -8.97 -14.29 9.77
N LEU A 12 -10.06 -14.99 9.45
CA LEU A 12 -10.50 -16.16 10.19
C LEU A 12 -9.46 -17.28 10.12
N ALA A 13 -8.91 -17.57 8.93
CA ALA A 13 -7.85 -18.55 8.76
C ALA A 13 -6.59 -18.20 9.57
N VAL A 14 -6.21 -16.92 9.55
CA VAL A 14 -5.10 -16.39 10.35
C VAL A 14 -5.38 -16.57 11.84
N MET A 15 -6.58 -16.23 12.32
CA MET A 15 -6.96 -16.41 13.73
C MET A 15 -6.96 -17.90 14.13
N VAL A 16 -7.41 -18.79 13.25
CA VAL A 16 -7.38 -20.24 13.48
C VAL A 16 -5.95 -20.77 13.55
N VAL A 17 -5.11 -20.45 12.57
CA VAL A 17 -3.68 -20.83 12.58
C VAL A 17 -3.01 -20.31 13.85
N PHE A 18 -3.29 -19.08 14.20
CA PHE A 18 -2.77 -18.47 15.39
C PHE A 18 -3.28 -19.17 16.68
N GLY A 19 -4.56 -19.47 16.74
CA GLY A 19 -5.14 -20.27 17.84
C GLY A 19 -4.48 -21.64 17.99
N ILE A 20 -4.16 -22.30 16.88
CA ILE A 20 -3.43 -23.58 16.88
C ILE A 20 -2.00 -23.38 17.41
N VAL A 21 -1.28 -22.37 16.93
CA VAL A 21 0.08 -22.06 17.41
C VAL A 21 0.09 -21.81 18.90
N MET A 22 -0.86 -21.04 19.41
CA MET A 22 -0.91 -20.64 20.83
C MET A 22 -1.41 -21.74 21.76
N ASN A 23 -2.39 -22.52 21.33
CA ASN A 23 -3.01 -23.51 22.22
C ASN A 23 -2.47 -24.94 22.03
N VAL A 24 -1.74 -25.21 20.95
CA VAL A 24 -1.19 -26.53 20.65
C VAL A 24 0.34 -26.49 20.62
N ILE A 25 0.92 -25.66 19.74
CA ILE A 25 2.37 -25.65 19.50
C ILE A 25 3.12 -25.03 20.68
N ALA A 26 2.68 -23.91 21.21
CA ALA A 26 3.37 -23.24 22.31
C ALA A 26 3.41 -24.09 23.59
N PRO A 27 2.33 -24.76 24.04
CA PRO A 27 2.41 -25.72 25.16
C PRO A 27 3.30 -26.92 24.90
N MET A 28 3.32 -27.47 23.65
CA MET A 28 4.23 -28.56 23.28
C MET A 28 5.71 -28.16 23.40
N LEU A 29 6.03 -26.89 23.22
CA LEU A 29 7.37 -26.32 23.38
C LEU A 29 7.65 -25.87 24.84
N GLY A 30 6.74 -26.14 25.78
CA GLY A 30 6.87 -25.76 27.17
C GLY A 30 6.41 -24.33 27.52
N PHE A 31 5.83 -23.62 26.55
CA PHE A 31 5.30 -22.27 26.79
C PHE A 31 3.84 -22.33 27.27
N ASN A 32 3.61 -22.02 28.53
CA ASN A 32 2.26 -21.99 29.09
C ASN A 32 1.62 -20.60 28.84
N LEU A 33 1.24 -20.34 27.59
CA LEU A 33 0.64 -19.08 27.15
C LEU A 33 -0.90 -19.07 27.25
N GLY A 34 -1.48 -20.12 27.83
CA GLY A 34 -2.94 -20.38 27.88
C GLY A 34 -3.73 -19.61 28.93
N GLY A 35 -3.20 -18.51 29.45
CA GLY A 35 -3.93 -17.64 30.37
C GLY A 35 -4.82 -16.59 29.67
N THR A 36 -5.78 -16.05 30.38
CA THR A 36 -6.64 -14.93 29.94
C THR A 36 -5.84 -13.74 29.39
N GLY A 37 -4.58 -13.56 29.81
CA GLY A 37 -3.66 -12.52 29.35
C GLY A 37 -3.28 -12.63 27.88
N THR A 38 -3.06 -13.83 27.34
CA THR A 38 -2.61 -14.02 25.94
C THR A 38 -3.73 -13.74 24.94
N THR A 39 -4.94 -14.20 25.23
CA THR A 39 -6.12 -13.90 24.41
C THR A 39 -6.41 -12.41 24.40
N SER A 40 -6.32 -11.77 25.55
CA SER A 40 -6.48 -10.32 25.68
C SER A 40 -5.42 -9.58 24.85
N LEU A 41 -4.16 -10.00 24.91
CA LEU A 41 -3.05 -9.44 24.14
C LEU A 41 -3.29 -9.56 22.63
N LEU A 42 -3.79 -10.72 22.16
CA LEU A 42 -4.15 -10.93 20.76
C LEU A 42 -5.24 -9.95 20.32
N VAL A 43 -6.34 -9.90 21.07
CA VAL A 43 -7.48 -9.04 20.75
C VAL A 43 -7.05 -7.57 20.71
N MET A 44 -6.28 -7.13 21.70
CA MET A 44 -5.79 -5.74 21.74
C MET A 44 -4.83 -5.44 20.59
N SER A 45 -3.89 -6.35 20.27
CA SER A 45 -2.99 -6.16 19.12
C SER A 45 -3.74 -6.09 17.79
N PHE A 46 -4.80 -6.92 17.64
CA PHE A 46 -5.67 -6.87 16.47
C PHE A 46 -6.42 -5.53 16.39
N ILE A 47 -7.03 -5.09 17.48
CA ILE A 47 -7.75 -3.82 17.53
C ILE A 47 -6.81 -2.65 17.19
N TYR A 48 -5.65 -2.55 17.82
CA TYR A 48 -4.70 -1.47 17.57
C TYR A 48 -4.13 -1.49 16.15
N GLY A 49 -3.75 -2.67 15.64
CA GLY A 49 -3.24 -2.82 14.27
C GLY A 49 -4.27 -2.41 13.22
N MET A 50 -5.54 -2.81 13.41
CA MET A 50 -6.63 -2.45 12.49
C MET A 50 -7.02 -0.98 12.61
N ILE A 51 -7.16 -0.43 13.82
CA ILE A 51 -7.51 0.98 14.02
C ILE A 51 -6.46 1.88 13.36
N GLY A 52 -5.16 1.62 13.56
CA GLY A 52 -4.09 2.40 12.95
C GLY A 52 -4.21 2.44 11.42
N SER A 53 -4.47 1.30 10.78
CA SER A 53 -4.64 1.21 9.33
C SER A 53 -5.91 1.90 8.84
N PHE A 54 -7.02 1.78 9.54
CA PHE A 54 -8.25 2.49 9.17
C PHE A 54 -8.11 4.01 9.33
N VAL A 55 -7.50 4.49 10.41
CA VAL A 55 -7.24 5.93 10.59
C VAL A 55 -6.33 6.44 9.47
N SER A 56 -5.26 5.71 9.14
CA SER A 56 -4.38 6.05 8.02
C SER A 56 -5.14 6.11 6.69
N LEU A 57 -6.01 5.14 6.41
CA LEU A 57 -6.83 5.12 5.20
C LEU A 57 -7.79 6.31 5.14
N LEU A 58 -8.50 6.62 6.23
CA LEU A 58 -9.42 7.77 6.29
C LEU A 58 -8.69 9.11 6.09
N MET A 59 -7.47 9.21 6.61
CA MET A 59 -6.64 10.41 6.50
C MET A 59 -5.85 10.47 5.18
N SER A 60 -5.81 9.40 4.39
CA SER A 60 -4.91 9.26 3.24
C SER A 60 -5.02 10.41 2.24
N LYS A 61 -6.23 10.81 1.89
CA LYS A 61 -6.50 11.90 0.95
C LYS A 61 -6.06 13.27 1.49
N TRP A 62 -6.34 13.56 2.77
CA TRP A 62 -5.91 14.79 3.41
C TRP A 62 -4.39 14.86 3.52
N LEU A 63 -3.77 13.74 3.93
CA LEU A 63 -2.31 13.65 4.07
C LEU A 63 -1.62 13.78 2.71
N ALA A 64 -2.15 13.13 1.66
CA ALA A 64 -1.63 13.24 0.30
C ALA A 64 -1.65 14.69 -0.19
N LYS A 65 -2.80 15.36 -0.11
CA LYS A 65 -2.91 16.79 -0.51
C LYS A 65 -1.91 17.68 0.22
N ARG A 66 -1.78 17.48 1.53
CA ARG A 66 -0.91 18.34 2.35
C ARG A 66 0.58 18.05 2.13
N SER A 67 0.97 16.78 1.96
CA SER A 67 2.38 16.41 1.82
C SER A 67 2.95 16.69 0.44
N THR A 68 2.13 16.62 -0.61
CA THR A 68 2.54 16.91 -1.99
C THR A 68 2.26 18.36 -2.40
N GLY A 69 1.46 19.11 -1.63
CA GLY A 69 0.98 20.42 -2.04
C GLY A 69 -0.03 20.36 -3.20
N THR A 70 -0.72 19.22 -3.37
CA THR A 70 -1.67 19.01 -4.47
C THR A 70 -2.76 20.08 -4.47
N GLN A 71 -2.89 20.78 -5.59
CA GLN A 71 -3.96 21.72 -5.88
C GLN A 71 -5.08 20.99 -6.63
N VAL A 72 -6.26 20.95 -6.02
CA VAL A 72 -7.44 20.33 -6.63
C VAL A 72 -8.04 21.30 -7.64
N ILE A 73 -8.36 20.80 -8.83
CA ILE A 73 -9.02 21.55 -9.90
C ILE A 73 -10.51 21.55 -9.62
N GLU A 74 -11.01 22.60 -8.96
CA GLU A 74 -12.45 22.75 -8.71
C GLU A 74 -13.18 23.28 -9.96
N GLN A 75 -12.58 24.26 -10.63
CA GLN A 75 -13.05 24.86 -11.88
C GLN A 75 -11.89 24.92 -12.88
N PRO A 76 -11.89 24.06 -13.90
CA PRO A 76 -10.84 24.06 -14.93
C PRO A 76 -10.78 25.42 -15.63
N SER A 77 -9.61 26.05 -15.67
CA SER A 77 -9.37 27.38 -16.22
C SER A 77 -8.47 27.38 -17.45
N THR A 78 -7.71 26.32 -17.65
CA THR A 78 -6.81 26.14 -18.81
C THR A 78 -7.26 24.96 -19.68
N GLU A 79 -6.85 24.95 -20.95
CA GLU A 79 -7.12 23.82 -21.86
C GLU A 79 -6.59 22.49 -21.29
N LEU A 80 -5.41 22.52 -20.65
CA LEU A 80 -4.81 21.35 -20.03
C LEU A 80 -5.68 20.85 -18.85
N GLU A 81 -6.16 21.73 -17.99
CA GLU A 81 -7.03 21.35 -16.88
C GLU A 81 -8.37 20.80 -17.34
N VAL A 82 -8.97 21.41 -18.38
CA VAL A 82 -10.20 20.92 -19.00
C VAL A 82 -9.98 19.50 -19.54
N TRP A 83 -8.92 19.30 -20.33
CA TRP A 83 -8.59 18.00 -20.89
C TRP A 83 -8.35 16.95 -19.79
N LEU A 84 -7.60 17.30 -18.74
CA LEU A 84 -7.28 16.39 -17.62
C LEU A 84 -8.55 15.95 -16.88
N VAL A 85 -9.42 16.88 -16.54
CA VAL A 85 -10.69 16.61 -15.85
C VAL A 85 -11.62 15.77 -16.71
N GLU A 86 -11.76 16.10 -18.00
CA GLU A 86 -12.61 15.32 -18.93
C GLU A 86 -12.07 13.90 -19.16
N THR A 87 -10.74 13.74 -19.23
CA THR A 87 -10.10 12.42 -19.35
C THR A 87 -10.41 11.57 -18.12
N VAL A 88 -10.20 12.10 -16.91
CA VAL A 88 -10.52 11.38 -15.66
C VAL A 88 -12.01 11.06 -15.57
N ARG A 89 -12.89 11.99 -15.98
CA ARG A 89 -14.34 11.77 -15.99
C ARG A 89 -14.73 10.60 -16.90
N ARG A 90 -14.21 10.56 -18.12
CA ARG A 90 -14.45 9.50 -19.09
C ARG A 90 -13.95 8.15 -18.58
N LEU A 91 -12.73 8.11 -18.02
CA LEU A 91 -12.16 6.90 -17.44
C LEU A 91 -12.97 6.38 -16.25
N ALA A 92 -13.40 7.26 -15.34
CA ALA A 92 -14.23 6.92 -14.19
C ALA A 92 -15.60 6.34 -14.60
N GLN A 93 -16.25 6.94 -15.61
CA GLN A 93 -17.50 6.44 -16.18
C GLN A 93 -17.34 5.05 -16.76
N ASN A 94 -16.24 4.78 -17.49
CA ASN A 94 -15.97 3.47 -18.11
C ASN A 94 -15.84 2.33 -17.07
N VAL A 95 -15.47 2.64 -15.82
CA VAL A 95 -15.32 1.65 -14.74
C VAL A 95 -16.41 1.74 -13.67
N ASN A 96 -17.44 2.56 -13.87
CA ASN A 96 -18.57 2.75 -12.96
C ASN A 96 -18.14 3.15 -11.53
N ILE A 97 -17.36 4.21 -11.42
CA ILE A 97 -17.04 4.88 -10.16
C ILE A 97 -17.49 6.35 -10.23
N ASP A 98 -17.74 6.96 -9.06
CA ASP A 98 -17.99 8.38 -9.00
C ASP A 98 -16.76 9.17 -9.46
N MET A 99 -16.96 10.37 -9.99
CA MET A 99 -15.88 11.26 -10.41
C MET A 99 -14.91 11.51 -9.25
N PRO A 100 -13.62 11.13 -9.37
CA PRO A 100 -12.62 11.47 -8.37
C PRO A 100 -12.34 12.97 -8.36
N GLU A 101 -11.81 13.49 -7.24
CA GLU A 101 -11.15 14.78 -7.29
C GLU A 101 -9.91 14.68 -8.18
N VAL A 102 -9.67 15.70 -8.99
CA VAL A 102 -8.50 15.77 -9.87
C VAL A 102 -7.58 16.86 -9.37
N GLY A 103 -6.29 16.60 -9.28
CA GLY A 103 -5.33 17.58 -8.78
C GLY A 103 -4.00 17.56 -9.53
N ILE A 104 -3.28 18.67 -9.43
CA ILE A 104 -1.92 18.82 -9.93
C ILE A 104 -1.03 19.17 -8.74
N PHE A 105 0.17 18.59 -8.68
CA PHE A 105 1.19 18.93 -7.69
C PHE A 105 2.52 19.26 -8.35
N ASP A 106 3.25 20.18 -7.73
CA ASP A 106 4.55 20.61 -8.26
C ASP A 106 5.62 19.59 -7.91
N ASN A 107 6.06 18.85 -8.93
CA ASN A 107 7.20 17.93 -8.86
C ASN A 107 7.79 17.78 -10.26
N PRO A 108 9.11 18.03 -10.44
CA PRO A 108 9.76 17.92 -11.74
C PRO A 108 9.86 16.46 -12.25
N SER A 109 9.77 15.46 -11.37
CA SER A 109 9.75 14.06 -11.75
C SER A 109 8.37 13.64 -12.23
N PRO A 110 8.25 12.89 -13.35
CA PRO A 110 6.99 12.32 -13.80
C PRO A 110 6.41 11.39 -12.73
N ASN A 111 5.23 11.75 -12.23
CA ASN A 111 4.56 10.98 -11.20
C ASN A 111 3.05 11.20 -11.21
N ALA A 112 2.30 10.19 -10.79
CA ALA A 112 0.87 10.28 -10.51
C ALA A 112 0.55 9.39 -9.30
N PHE A 113 -0.58 9.64 -8.67
CA PHE A 113 -1.10 8.78 -7.64
C PHE A 113 -2.61 8.88 -7.52
N ALA A 114 -3.22 7.78 -7.06
CA ALA A 114 -4.60 7.76 -6.60
C ALA A 114 -4.67 7.38 -5.12
N THR A 115 -5.53 8.08 -4.37
CA THR A 115 -5.76 7.79 -2.95
C THR A 115 -7.19 8.10 -2.54
N GLY A 116 -7.60 7.57 -1.38
CA GLY A 116 -8.93 7.77 -0.84
C GLY A 116 -9.37 6.58 0.01
N TRP A 117 -10.38 6.79 0.83
CA TRP A 117 -10.87 5.76 1.75
C TRP A 117 -11.92 4.82 1.13
N ASN A 118 -12.44 5.15 -0.05
CA ASN A 118 -13.24 4.27 -0.89
C ASN A 118 -13.21 4.72 -2.36
N LYS A 119 -13.64 3.85 -3.28
CA LYS A 119 -13.60 4.09 -4.73
C LYS A 119 -14.39 5.31 -5.19
N ASN A 120 -15.44 5.71 -4.45
CA ASN A 120 -16.31 6.83 -4.78
C ASN A 120 -15.92 8.13 -4.03
N LYS A 121 -14.80 8.13 -3.30
CA LYS A 121 -14.24 9.28 -2.58
C LYS A 121 -12.74 9.39 -2.81
N ALA A 122 -12.31 9.11 -4.04
CA ALA A 122 -10.91 9.12 -4.44
C ALA A 122 -10.42 10.51 -4.85
N LEU A 123 -9.11 10.67 -4.84
CA LEU A 123 -8.34 11.75 -5.45
C LEU A 123 -7.38 11.10 -6.45
N VAL A 124 -7.30 11.63 -7.64
CA VAL A 124 -6.26 11.33 -8.65
C VAL A 124 -5.44 12.59 -8.85
N ALA A 125 -4.14 12.51 -8.71
CA ALA A 125 -3.26 13.65 -8.85
C ALA A 125 -2.07 13.32 -9.74
N VAL A 126 -1.64 14.30 -10.54
CA VAL A 126 -0.51 14.19 -11.47
C VAL A 126 0.50 15.29 -11.18
N SER A 127 1.78 15.00 -11.41
CA SER A 127 2.86 15.98 -11.26
C SER A 127 2.97 16.89 -12.48
N THR A 128 3.51 18.10 -12.25
CA THR A 128 3.90 19.00 -13.34
C THR A 128 4.91 18.35 -14.28
N GLY A 129 5.85 17.55 -13.76
CA GLY A 129 6.84 16.83 -14.55
C GLY A 129 6.23 15.77 -15.45
N LEU A 130 5.17 15.07 -15.01
CA LEU A 130 4.46 14.10 -15.85
C LEU A 130 3.79 14.80 -17.05
N LEU A 131 3.10 15.91 -16.80
CA LEU A 131 2.40 16.69 -17.81
C LEU A 131 3.34 17.35 -18.84
N GLN A 132 4.59 17.62 -18.44
CA GLN A 132 5.61 18.24 -19.28
C GLN A 132 6.42 17.24 -20.13
N SER A 133 6.59 16.02 -19.62
CA SER A 133 7.51 15.03 -20.22
C SER A 133 6.83 13.94 -21.03
N MET A 134 5.50 13.81 -20.94
CA MET A 134 4.74 12.74 -21.59
C MET A 134 3.70 13.31 -22.56
N SER A 135 3.37 12.56 -23.59
CA SER A 135 2.28 12.89 -24.50
C SER A 135 0.92 12.73 -23.82
N GLN A 136 -0.14 13.30 -24.41
CA GLN A 136 -1.49 13.18 -23.86
C GLN A 136 -1.95 11.72 -23.77
N GLU A 137 -1.60 10.88 -24.76
CA GLU A 137 -1.93 9.46 -24.79
C GLU A 137 -1.22 8.68 -23.70
N GLU A 138 0.03 9.02 -23.41
CA GLU A 138 0.81 8.42 -22.31
C GLU A 138 0.27 8.85 -20.94
N VAL A 139 -0.04 10.14 -20.77
CA VAL A 139 -0.69 10.66 -19.55
C VAL A 139 -2.05 10.00 -19.35
N GLU A 140 -2.86 9.85 -20.40
CA GLU A 140 -4.14 9.12 -20.31
C GLU A 140 -3.95 7.68 -19.86
N ALA A 141 -2.91 6.99 -20.35
CA ALA A 141 -2.61 5.63 -19.94
C ALA A 141 -2.20 5.55 -18.46
N VAL A 142 -1.41 6.50 -17.95
CA VAL A 142 -1.09 6.63 -16.53
C VAL A 142 -2.36 6.90 -15.69
N LEU A 143 -3.22 7.81 -16.12
CA LEU A 143 -4.50 8.08 -15.46
C LEU A 143 -5.41 6.84 -15.44
N ALA A 144 -5.44 6.09 -16.53
CA ALA A 144 -6.20 4.84 -16.63
C ALA A 144 -5.67 3.76 -15.67
N HIS A 145 -4.36 3.68 -15.47
CA HIS A 145 -3.72 2.84 -14.46
C HIS A 145 -4.18 3.26 -13.04
N GLU A 146 -4.11 4.54 -12.70
CA GLU A 146 -4.54 5.07 -11.40
C GLU A 146 -6.04 4.83 -11.15
N ILE A 147 -6.88 5.05 -12.15
CA ILE A 147 -8.31 4.72 -12.10
C ILE A 147 -8.53 3.22 -11.95
N GLY A 148 -7.67 2.39 -12.51
CA GLY A 148 -7.66 0.95 -12.30
C GLY A 148 -7.51 0.58 -10.81
N HIS A 149 -6.58 1.20 -10.10
CA HIS A 149 -6.41 1.04 -8.65
C HIS A 149 -7.66 1.48 -7.87
N VAL A 150 -8.24 2.62 -8.22
CA VAL A 150 -9.47 3.12 -7.58
C VAL A 150 -10.62 2.15 -7.79
N ALA A 151 -10.88 1.75 -9.03
CA ALA A 151 -11.96 0.83 -9.37
C ALA A 151 -11.82 -0.55 -8.71
N ASN A 152 -10.58 -1.03 -8.58
CA ASN A 152 -10.26 -2.26 -7.89
C ASN A 152 -10.41 -2.14 -6.36
N GLY A 153 -10.48 -0.95 -5.78
CA GLY A 153 -10.50 -0.73 -4.33
C GLY A 153 -9.19 -1.11 -3.67
N ASP A 154 -8.08 -0.91 -4.38
CA ASP A 154 -6.75 -1.34 -3.95
C ASP A 154 -6.27 -0.60 -2.71
N MET A 155 -6.68 0.66 -2.52
CA MET A 155 -6.41 1.45 -1.33
C MET A 155 -6.96 0.80 -0.06
N VAL A 156 -8.22 0.36 -0.11
CA VAL A 156 -8.88 -0.31 1.03
C VAL A 156 -8.23 -1.66 1.29
N THR A 157 -7.97 -2.44 0.23
CA THR A 157 -7.37 -3.77 0.35
C THR A 157 -5.97 -3.69 0.96
N LEU A 158 -5.16 -2.71 0.54
CA LEU A 158 -3.82 -2.50 1.10
C LEU A 158 -3.87 -2.11 2.58
N ALA A 159 -4.78 -1.21 2.95
CA ALA A 159 -4.97 -0.82 4.34
C ALA A 159 -5.39 -2.01 5.22
N LEU A 160 -6.26 -2.89 4.70
CA LEU A 160 -6.66 -4.09 5.41
C LEU A 160 -5.49 -5.08 5.60
N VAL A 161 -4.70 -5.31 4.55
CA VAL A 161 -3.48 -6.14 4.63
C VAL A 161 -2.51 -5.55 5.65
N GLN A 162 -2.27 -4.24 5.59
CA GLN A 162 -1.41 -3.55 6.54
C GLN A 162 -1.92 -3.68 7.98
N GLY A 163 -3.22 -3.56 8.21
CA GLY A 163 -3.82 -3.70 9.54
C GLY A 163 -3.60 -5.10 10.12
N VAL A 164 -3.81 -6.13 9.31
CA VAL A 164 -3.57 -7.53 9.71
C VAL A 164 -2.10 -7.75 10.03
N VAL A 165 -1.21 -7.33 9.13
CA VAL A 165 0.23 -7.48 9.30
C VAL A 165 0.72 -6.75 10.55
N ASN A 166 0.27 -5.52 10.79
CA ASN A 166 0.60 -4.75 11.99
C ASN A 166 0.11 -5.46 13.27
N SER A 167 -1.07 -6.09 13.23
CA SER A 167 -1.59 -6.86 14.36
C SER A 167 -0.66 -8.01 14.75
N PHE A 168 -0.10 -8.71 13.74
CA PHE A 168 0.88 -9.78 13.98
C PHE A 168 2.20 -9.25 14.54
N VAL A 169 2.73 -8.17 13.96
CA VAL A 169 3.96 -7.52 14.44
C VAL A 169 3.82 -7.19 15.93
N MET A 170 2.75 -6.47 16.28
CA MET A 170 2.49 -6.08 17.65
C MET A 170 2.34 -7.29 18.58
N PHE A 171 1.61 -8.30 18.15
CA PHE A 171 1.37 -9.47 18.96
C PHE A 171 2.66 -10.26 19.24
N PHE A 172 3.42 -10.61 18.19
CA PHE A 172 4.67 -11.37 18.36
C PHE A 172 5.70 -10.57 19.16
N ALA A 173 5.82 -9.27 18.94
CA ALA A 173 6.71 -8.44 19.73
C ALA A 173 6.38 -8.48 21.23
N ARG A 174 5.08 -8.47 21.60
CA ARG A 174 4.65 -8.55 23.01
C ARG A 174 4.87 -9.92 23.62
N ILE A 175 4.60 -11.00 22.88
CA ILE A 175 4.84 -12.37 23.36
C ILE A 175 6.32 -12.59 23.64
N VAL A 176 7.18 -12.24 22.70
CA VAL A 176 8.63 -12.38 22.88
C VAL A 176 9.13 -11.44 23.98
N GLY A 177 8.56 -10.22 24.08
CA GLY A 177 8.85 -9.27 25.14
C GLY A 177 8.55 -9.85 26.53
N LEU A 178 7.39 -10.48 26.72
CA LEU A 178 7.05 -11.16 27.98
C LEU A 178 8.02 -12.31 28.28
N PHE A 179 8.35 -13.13 27.28
CA PHE A 179 9.27 -14.23 27.46
C PHE A 179 10.66 -13.74 27.89
N VAL A 180 11.21 -12.73 27.24
CA VAL A 180 12.53 -12.15 27.57
C VAL A 180 12.53 -11.54 28.96
N ASP A 181 11.45 -10.82 29.32
CA ASP A 181 11.30 -10.19 30.63
C ASP A 181 11.32 -11.22 31.77
N GLN A 182 10.61 -12.34 31.60
CA GLN A 182 10.57 -13.43 32.57
C GLN A 182 11.85 -14.28 32.58
N ALA A 183 12.31 -14.76 31.41
CA ALA A 183 13.39 -15.73 31.31
C ALA A 183 14.79 -15.11 31.50
N ILE A 184 15.01 -13.88 30.99
CA ILE A 184 16.32 -13.22 30.99
C ILE A 184 16.41 -12.20 32.12
N PHE A 185 15.40 -11.32 32.23
CA PHE A 185 15.38 -10.29 33.29
C PHE A 185 14.85 -10.80 34.62
N LYS A 186 14.37 -12.04 34.67
CA LYS A 186 13.88 -12.71 35.90
C LYS A 186 12.80 -11.87 36.62
N ASN A 187 11.92 -11.26 35.84
CA ASN A 187 10.81 -10.52 36.40
C ASN A 187 9.71 -11.48 36.87
N ASP A 188 9.65 -11.73 38.16
CA ASP A 188 8.65 -12.60 38.79
C ASP A 188 7.37 -11.86 39.16
N SER A 189 7.26 -10.56 38.81
CA SER A 189 6.05 -9.76 39.09
C SER A 189 4.94 -10.07 38.08
N ASN A 190 3.68 -9.86 38.48
CA ASN A 190 2.52 -9.99 37.63
C ASN A 190 2.38 -8.85 36.59
N SER A 191 3.32 -7.90 36.57
CA SER A 191 3.32 -6.74 35.66
C SER A 191 4.56 -6.73 34.78
N PRO A 192 4.44 -6.28 33.51
CA PRO A 192 5.58 -6.16 32.60
C PRO A 192 6.67 -5.26 33.16
N GLY A 193 7.90 -5.74 33.15
CA GLY A 193 9.10 -5.00 33.56
C GLY A 193 9.75 -4.24 32.39
N MET A 194 10.93 -3.65 32.68
CA MET A 194 11.70 -2.92 31.68
C MET A 194 12.14 -3.81 30.50
N GLY A 195 12.45 -5.08 30.78
CA GLY A 195 12.81 -6.08 29.76
C GLY A 195 11.71 -6.26 28.71
N TYR A 196 10.44 -6.30 29.13
CA TYR A 196 9.29 -6.36 28.24
C TYR A 196 9.23 -5.15 27.30
N TYR A 197 9.30 -3.94 27.84
CA TYR A 197 9.14 -2.72 27.04
C TYR A 197 10.27 -2.54 26.02
N ILE A 198 11.53 -2.73 26.43
CA ILE A 198 12.68 -2.61 25.54
C ILE A 198 12.62 -3.67 24.44
N THR A 199 12.39 -4.93 24.81
CA THR A 199 12.34 -6.04 23.85
C THR A 199 11.19 -5.84 22.86
N SER A 200 10.00 -5.49 23.35
CA SER A 200 8.85 -5.24 22.47
C SER A 200 9.09 -4.09 21.51
N MET A 201 9.71 -2.99 21.96
CA MET A 201 10.04 -1.85 21.10
C MET A 201 11.04 -2.23 19.98
N VAL A 202 12.08 -2.97 20.33
CA VAL A 202 13.09 -3.44 19.34
C VAL A 202 12.44 -4.39 18.33
N LEU A 203 11.60 -5.31 18.79
CA LEU A 203 10.94 -6.29 17.94
C LEU A 203 9.82 -5.66 17.09
N ASP A 204 9.13 -4.63 17.56
CA ASP A 204 8.19 -3.85 16.73
C ASP A 204 8.92 -3.30 15.48
N ILE A 205 10.15 -2.81 15.65
CA ILE A 205 10.95 -2.30 14.52
C ILE A 205 11.40 -3.46 13.61
N VAL A 206 11.99 -4.52 14.17
CA VAL A 206 12.53 -5.64 13.39
C VAL A 206 11.42 -6.37 12.63
N PHE A 207 10.34 -6.71 13.31
CA PHE A 207 9.18 -7.38 12.67
C PHE A 207 8.45 -6.44 11.73
N GLY A 208 8.39 -5.13 12.03
CA GLY A 208 7.82 -4.12 11.15
C GLY A 208 8.55 -4.05 9.81
N ILE A 209 9.89 -4.09 9.83
CA ILE A 209 10.69 -4.15 8.61
C ILE A 209 10.38 -5.43 7.82
N ALA A 210 10.39 -6.60 8.47
CA ALA A 210 10.08 -7.87 7.80
C ALA A 210 8.65 -7.89 7.23
N ALA A 211 7.69 -7.37 7.99
CA ALA A 211 6.30 -7.24 7.61
C ALA A 211 6.09 -6.33 6.39
N GLN A 212 6.89 -5.27 6.28
CA GLN A 212 6.84 -4.37 5.12
C GLN A 212 7.15 -5.11 3.81
N ALA A 213 8.06 -6.10 3.80
CA ALA A 213 8.32 -6.91 2.62
C ALA A 213 7.07 -7.67 2.13
N VAL A 214 6.24 -8.16 3.05
CA VAL A 214 4.96 -8.83 2.73
C VAL A 214 3.98 -7.86 2.11
N VAL A 215 3.85 -6.66 2.68
CA VAL A 215 2.98 -5.59 2.15
C VAL A 215 3.42 -5.17 0.76
N MET A 216 4.73 -5.00 0.53
CA MET A 216 5.28 -4.62 -0.77
C MET A 216 5.12 -5.74 -1.80
N TRP A 217 5.27 -7.01 -1.41
CA TRP A 217 4.96 -8.13 -2.31
C TRP A 217 3.50 -8.09 -2.78
N PHE A 218 2.57 -7.86 -1.87
CA PHE A 218 1.15 -7.70 -2.20
C PHE A 218 0.90 -6.46 -3.07
N SER A 219 1.59 -5.34 -2.79
CA SER A 219 1.53 -4.12 -3.60
C SER A 219 1.92 -4.40 -5.06
N ARG A 220 3.07 -5.06 -5.28
CA ARG A 220 3.53 -5.41 -6.64
C ARG A 220 2.54 -6.28 -7.41
N TYR A 221 1.86 -7.21 -6.77
CA TYR A 221 0.86 -8.04 -7.44
C TYR A 221 -0.33 -7.22 -8.00
N ARG A 222 -0.70 -6.13 -7.34
CA ARG A 222 -1.79 -5.24 -7.78
C ARG A 222 -1.41 -4.41 -9.00
N GLU A 223 -0.13 -4.08 -9.16
CA GLU A 223 0.38 -3.29 -10.28
C GLU A 223 0.06 -3.92 -11.62
N TYR A 224 0.28 -5.21 -11.77
CA TYR A 224 -0.06 -5.91 -13.02
C TYR A 224 -1.54 -5.81 -13.38
N ARG A 225 -2.42 -5.83 -12.37
CA ARG A 225 -3.86 -5.67 -12.59
C ARG A 225 -4.25 -4.23 -12.95
N ALA A 226 -3.55 -3.25 -12.40
CA ALA A 226 -3.73 -1.85 -12.75
C ALA A 226 -3.20 -1.58 -14.16
N ASP A 227 -2.08 -2.19 -14.55
CA ASP A 227 -1.57 -2.14 -15.93
C ASP A 227 -2.54 -2.75 -16.93
N GLU A 228 -3.14 -3.89 -16.63
CA GLU A 228 -4.19 -4.50 -17.43
C GLU A 228 -5.43 -3.61 -17.56
N ALA A 229 -5.80 -2.92 -16.47
CA ALA A 229 -6.89 -1.94 -16.51
C ALA A 229 -6.53 -0.73 -17.37
N GLY A 230 -5.31 -0.18 -17.22
CA GLY A 230 -4.78 0.88 -18.08
C GLY A 230 -4.77 0.49 -19.55
N ALA A 231 -4.28 -0.70 -19.86
CA ALA A 231 -4.25 -1.23 -21.22
C ALA A 231 -5.66 -1.39 -21.83
N ARG A 232 -6.65 -1.78 -21.04
CA ARG A 232 -8.06 -1.90 -21.49
C ARG A 232 -8.73 -0.54 -21.69
N LEU A 233 -8.41 0.45 -20.87
CA LEU A 233 -9.07 1.75 -20.85
C LEU A 233 -8.46 2.75 -21.85
N ALA A 234 -7.12 2.78 -21.94
CA ALA A 234 -6.37 3.73 -22.78
C ALA A 234 -5.65 3.08 -23.96
N GLY A 235 -5.71 1.75 -24.07
CA GLY A 235 -5.03 1.00 -25.11
C GLY A 235 -3.69 0.41 -24.65
N LYS A 236 -3.43 -0.84 -25.07
CA LYS A 236 -2.23 -1.60 -24.69
C LYS A 236 -0.93 -0.90 -25.12
N TYR A 237 -0.91 -0.36 -26.34
CA TYR A 237 0.28 0.33 -26.86
C TYR A 237 0.57 1.63 -26.11
N ASN A 238 -0.45 2.39 -25.75
CA ASN A 238 -0.31 3.62 -24.97
C ASN A 238 0.19 3.32 -23.55
N MET A 239 -0.29 2.23 -22.94
CA MET A 239 0.18 1.81 -21.62
C MET A 239 1.66 1.37 -21.65
N ILE A 240 2.08 0.64 -22.67
CA ILE A 240 3.48 0.28 -22.86
C ILE A 240 4.32 1.54 -23.12
N ALA A 241 3.88 2.45 -23.98
CA ALA A 241 4.58 3.71 -24.25
C ALA A 241 4.74 4.55 -22.97
N ALA A 242 3.69 4.66 -22.16
CA ALA A 242 3.76 5.35 -20.88
C ALA A 242 4.81 4.74 -19.94
N LEU A 243 4.87 3.41 -19.81
CA LEU A 243 5.89 2.74 -19.01
C LEU A 243 7.31 2.94 -19.57
N GLU A 244 7.47 2.95 -20.91
CA GLU A 244 8.76 3.26 -21.55
C GLU A 244 9.17 4.72 -21.28
N ALA A 245 8.24 5.67 -21.35
CA ALA A 245 8.51 7.09 -21.09
C ALA A 245 8.91 7.34 -19.62
N LEU A 246 8.52 6.48 -18.69
CA LEU A 246 8.91 6.57 -17.28
C LEU A 246 10.33 6.03 -17.01
N LYS A 247 10.92 5.22 -17.91
CA LYS A 247 12.26 4.61 -17.69
C LYS A 247 13.39 5.65 -17.49
N PRO A 248 13.50 6.73 -18.27
CA PRO A 248 14.56 7.72 -18.05
C PRO A 248 14.47 8.38 -16.67
N ALA A 249 13.26 8.72 -16.23
CA ALA A 249 13.02 9.36 -14.96
C ALA A 249 13.32 8.42 -13.78
N SER A 250 13.20 7.10 -13.97
CA SER A 250 13.56 6.11 -12.92
C SER A 250 15.04 6.10 -12.55
N GLN A 251 15.89 6.79 -13.30
CA GLN A 251 17.32 6.91 -13.04
C GLN A 251 17.68 8.15 -12.21
N HIS A 252 16.72 9.05 -11.97
CA HIS A 252 16.91 10.26 -11.19
C HIS A 252 16.35 10.11 -9.77
N PRO A 253 16.91 10.83 -8.76
CA PRO A 253 16.38 10.78 -7.40
C PRO A 253 14.91 11.25 -7.38
N ASP A 254 14.07 10.46 -6.74
CA ASP A 254 12.68 10.81 -6.50
C ASP A 254 12.57 11.87 -5.41
N TYR A 255 11.94 13.00 -5.74
CA TYR A 255 11.72 14.12 -4.80
C TYR A 255 10.47 13.95 -3.93
N MET A 256 9.79 12.80 -4.01
CA MET A 256 8.63 12.55 -3.17
C MET A 256 9.02 12.41 -1.70
N PRO A 257 8.23 12.98 -0.76
CA PRO A 257 8.43 12.75 0.67
C PRO A 257 8.43 11.25 0.99
N GLN A 258 9.29 10.82 1.93
CA GLN A 258 9.47 9.39 2.25
C GLN A 258 8.16 8.67 2.58
N GLY A 259 7.22 9.33 3.27
CA GLY A 259 5.91 8.77 3.59
C GLY A 259 4.97 8.58 2.40
N MET A 260 5.31 9.17 1.24
CA MET A 260 4.51 9.12 0.00
C MET A 260 5.16 8.27 -1.09
N LYS A 261 6.35 7.70 -0.85
CA LYS A 261 7.05 6.84 -1.82
C LYS A 261 6.22 5.65 -2.30
N ALA A 262 5.32 5.14 -1.47
CA ALA A 262 4.39 4.10 -1.84
C ALA A 262 3.40 4.50 -2.96
N PHE A 263 3.28 5.79 -3.25
CA PHE A 263 2.46 6.35 -4.34
C PHE A 263 3.30 6.76 -5.56
N ALA A 264 4.63 6.62 -5.49
CA ALA A 264 5.49 6.96 -6.62
C ALA A 264 5.48 5.85 -7.67
N ILE A 265 5.29 6.22 -8.93
CA ILE A 265 5.36 5.30 -10.08
C ILE A 265 6.82 4.93 -10.38
N ASN A 266 7.75 5.76 -9.93
CA ASN A 266 9.15 5.72 -10.29
C ASN A 266 10.04 5.29 -9.14
N GLU A 267 10.71 4.14 -9.27
CA GLU A 267 11.75 3.67 -8.35
C GLU A 267 13.07 3.47 -9.10
N GLY A 268 14.14 4.11 -8.60
CA GLY A 268 15.47 4.06 -9.23
C GLY A 268 16.05 2.63 -9.34
N LYS A 269 16.93 2.41 -10.32
CA LYS A 269 17.59 1.13 -10.60
C LYS A 269 18.41 0.64 -9.40
N GLY A 270 18.14 -0.59 -8.95
CA GLY A 270 19.04 -1.41 -8.17
C GLY A 270 19.00 -2.84 -8.67
N GLY A 271 20.15 -3.49 -8.85
CA GLY A 271 20.23 -4.94 -9.12
C GLY A 271 19.53 -5.73 -8.01
N PHE A 272 19.42 -7.07 -8.13
CA PHE A 272 18.76 -7.90 -7.10
C PHE A 272 19.35 -7.58 -5.74
N SER A 273 18.72 -6.67 -5.05
CA SER A 273 19.15 -6.05 -3.81
C SER A 273 18.03 -6.25 -2.80
N PHE A 274 18.40 -6.30 -1.55
CA PHE A 274 17.45 -6.22 -0.42
C PHE A 274 16.43 -5.08 -0.60
N ALA A 275 16.81 -4.00 -1.29
CA ALA A 275 15.94 -2.88 -1.63
C ALA A 275 14.74 -3.28 -2.54
N GLN A 276 14.89 -4.28 -3.42
CA GLN A 276 13.78 -4.75 -4.27
C GLN A 276 12.66 -5.43 -3.48
N LEU A 277 12.95 -6.01 -2.31
CA LEU A 277 11.91 -6.57 -1.44
C LEU A 277 10.98 -5.48 -0.91
N PHE A 278 11.47 -4.25 -0.82
CA PHE A 278 10.78 -3.09 -0.29
C PHE A 278 10.26 -2.13 -1.38
N ALA A 279 10.48 -2.47 -2.66
CA ALA A 279 9.90 -1.74 -3.77
C ALA A 279 8.38 -1.94 -3.81
N SER A 280 7.64 -0.84 -3.97
CA SER A 280 6.17 -0.87 -4.06
C SER A 280 5.67 -1.31 -5.43
N HIS A 281 6.49 -1.13 -6.47
CA HIS A 281 6.19 -1.49 -7.85
C HIS A 281 7.17 -2.54 -8.38
N PRO A 282 6.75 -3.43 -9.31
CA PRO A 282 7.66 -4.27 -10.09
C PRO A 282 8.52 -3.41 -11.02
N SER A 283 9.60 -3.97 -11.55
CA SER A 283 10.40 -3.26 -12.56
C SER A 283 9.55 -2.87 -13.78
N LEU A 284 9.84 -1.72 -14.37
CA LEU A 284 9.14 -1.28 -15.60
C LEU A 284 9.27 -2.32 -16.72
N ASP A 285 10.43 -2.99 -16.80
CA ASP A 285 10.66 -4.04 -17.80
C ASP A 285 9.74 -5.26 -17.56
N ASP A 286 9.54 -5.69 -16.30
CA ASP A 286 8.63 -6.78 -15.98
C ASP A 286 7.17 -6.41 -16.29
N ARG A 287 6.76 -5.19 -16.01
CA ARG A 287 5.42 -4.67 -16.30
C ARG A 287 5.17 -4.63 -17.81
N ILE A 288 6.12 -4.12 -18.60
CA ILE A 288 6.05 -4.11 -20.06
C ILE A 288 6.00 -5.54 -20.63
N ALA A 289 6.86 -6.43 -20.14
CA ALA A 289 6.88 -7.83 -20.57
C ALA A 289 5.55 -8.55 -20.23
N HIS A 290 4.91 -8.21 -19.11
CA HIS A 290 3.59 -8.71 -18.75
C HIS A 290 2.52 -8.23 -19.75
N LEU A 291 2.48 -6.93 -20.02
CA LEU A 291 1.54 -6.35 -20.99
C LEU A 291 1.70 -6.91 -22.41
N GLN A 292 2.93 -7.15 -22.85
CA GLN A 292 3.21 -7.73 -24.17
C GLN A 292 2.62 -9.14 -24.35
N LYS A 293 2.55 -9.93 -23.24
CA LYS A 293 1.99 -11.29 -23.24
C LYS A 293 0.46 -11.31 -23.21
N LEU A 294 -0.21 -10.21 -22.89
CA LEU A 294 -1.66 -10.16 -22.96
C LEU A 294 -2.12 -10.33 -24.39
N ALA A 295 -3.10 -11.20 -24.61
CA ALA A 295 -3.79 -11.30 -25.89
C ALA A 295 -4.45 -9.95 -26.22
N ASN A 296 -4.46 -9.59 -27.50
CA ASN A 296 -5.12 -8.37 -27.99
C ASN A 296 -6.61 -8.44 -27.79
#